data_fc2b6d90ad7646340c0cbaff1a8959d5
#
_entry.id   fc2b6d90ad7646340c0cbaff1a8959d5
#
_cell.length_a   1.000
_cell.length_b   1.000
_cell.length_c   1.000
_cell.angle_alpha   90.00
_cell.angle_beta   90.00
_cell.angle_gamma   90.00
#
_symmetry.space_group_name_H-M   'P 1'
#
loop_
_entity.id
_entity.type
_entity.pdbx_description
1 polymer ?
#
loop_
_entity_poly.entity_id
_entity_poly.type
_entity_poly.pdbx_seq_one_letter_code
_entity_poly.pdbx_strand_id
1 'polypeptide(L)'
;MKAAWYERKGPASAVLQLGERPDPAPGPGELLVRVRASGINPSDWKARAGWLGRDKMAFPLVIPHQDGAGEVVAVGSPELESRIGERVWFYEAALGRPFGGAAEYVALPARQVQPLPDSVSFEEGGCLGVPAMTAHRCVFADGPVAGKVVLVTGGAGAVGRYAIQFA
;
A
#
# COMPACT_ATOMS: atom_id res chain seq x y z
N MET A 1 4.52 -17.18 -7.15
CA MET A 1 3.33 -16.38 -6.88
C MET A 1 2.80 -15.69 -8.12
N LYS A 2 1.49 -15.48 -8.19
CA LYS A 2 0.91 -14.61 -9.22
C LYS A 2 1.16 -13.16 -8.89
N ALA A 3 1.48 -12.35 -9.90
CA ALA A 3 1.70 -10.91 -9.76
C ALA A 3 1.29 -10.15 -11.02
N ALA A 4 1.06 -8.84 -10.85
CA ALA A 4 0.97 -7.88 -11.93
C ALA A 4 2.19 -6.97 -11.90
N TRP A 5 2.87 -6.78 -13.05
CA TRP A 5 4.08 -5.94 -13.13
C TRP A 5 4.21 -5.20 -14.45
N TYR A 6 5.11 -4.24 -14.49
CA TYR A 6 5.53 -3.57 -15.73
C TYR A 6 7.04 -3.33 -15.75
N GLU A 7 7.62 -3.32 -16.97
CA GLU A 7 9.06 -3.15 -17.23
C GLU A 7 9.36 -1.90 -18.06
N ARG A 8 8.32 -1.15 -18.42
CA ARG A 8 8.39 0.16 -19.09
C ARG A 8 7.18 1.01 -18.74
N LYS A 9 7.31 2.32 -18.86
CA LYS A 9 6.21 3.25 -18.68
C LYS A 9 5.22 3.18 -19.84
N GLY A 10 3.94 3.48 -19.55
CA GLY A 10 2.91 3.52 -20.58
C GLY A 10 1.50 3.18 -20.07
N PRO A 11 0.52 3.10 -20.99
CA PRO A 11 -0.84 2.72 -20.66
C PRO A 11 -0.90 1.25 -20.18
N ALA A 12 -1.85 0.93 -19.28
CA ALA A 12 -1.96 -0.39 -18.66
C ALA A 12 -2.05 -1.51 -19.69
N SER A 13 -2.90 -1.35 -20.71
CA SER A 13 -3.11 -2.32 -21.78
C SER A 13 -1.86 -2.66 -22.60
N ALA A 14 -0.86 -1.78 -22.60
CA ALA A 14 0.36 -1.97 -23.38
C ALA A 14 1.57 -2.42 -22.55
N VAL A 15 1.54 -2.23 -21.23
CA VAL A 15 2.74 -2.46 -20.41
C VAL A 15 2.51 -3.35 -19.20
N LEU A 16 1.28 -3.47 -18.69
CA LEU A 16 0.99 -4.30 -17.53
C LEU A 16 0.94 -5.77 -17.93
N GLN A 17 1.71 -6.58 -17.25
CA GLN A 17 1.81 -8.03 -17.44
C GLN A 17 1.22 -8.74 -16.22
N LEU A 18 0.61 -9.91 -16.45
CA LEU A 18 0.10 -10.80 -15.41
C LEU A 18 0.75 -12.18 -15.58
N GLY A 19 1.22 -12.77 -14.50
CA GLY A 19 1.82 -14.10 -14.56
C GLY A 19 2.53 -14.52 -13.29
N GLU A 20 3.36 -15.54 -13.39
CA GLU A 20 4.10 -16.11 -12.28
C GLU A 20 5.43 -15.37 -12.06
N ARG A 21 5.72 -15.10 -10.78
CA ARG A 21 6.99 -14.55 -10.30
C ARG A 21 7.50 -15.39 -9.12
N PRO A 22 8.81 -15.42 -8.84
CA PRO A 22 9.32 -16.05 -7.62
C PRO A 22 8.65 -15.46 -6.37
N ASP A 23 8.41 -16.29 -5.39
CA ASP A 23 7.92 -15.83 -4.08
C ASP A 23 9.02 -15.01 -3.40
N PRO A 24 8.70 -13.84 -2.79
CA PRO A 24 9.68 -13.10 -2.03
C PRO A 24 10.00 -13.79 -0.71
N ALA A 25 11.25 -13.70 -0.27
CA ALA A 25 11.65 -14.07 1.08
C ALA A 25 11.83 -12.80 1.92
N PRO A 26 11.32 -12.74 3.17
CA PRO A 26 11.53 -11.60 4.04
C PRO A 26 12.98 -11.52 4.50
N GLY A 27 13.61 -10.36 4.35
CA GLY A 27 14.92 -10.03 4.91
C GLY A 27 14.85 -9.69 6.40
N PRO A 28 16.00 -9.47 7.07
CA PRO A 28 16.03 -9.06 8.47
C PRO A 28 15.14 -7.82 8.73
N GLY A 29 14.28 -7.89 9.77
CA GLY A 29 13.33 -6.83 10.10
C GLY A 29 12.12 -6.71 9.17
N GLU A 30 11.93 -7.64 8.23
CA GLU A 30 10.78 -7.68 7.33
C GLU A 30 9.78 -8.77 7.71
N LEU A 31 8.54 -8.56 7.30
CA LEU A 31 7.44 -9.51 7.35
C LEU A 31 7.05 -9.91 5.92
N LEU A 32 6.75 -11.18 5.71
CA LEU A 32 6.10 -11.67 4.49
C LEU A 32 4.59 -11.68 4.70
N VAL A 33 3.89 -10.87 3.94
CA VAL A 33 2.43 -10.78 3.98
C VAL A 33 1.83 -11.52 2.79
N ARG A 34 0.94 -12.46 3.04
CA ARG A 34 0.04 -13.01 2.04
C ARG A 34 -1.08 -12.01 1.79
N VAL A 35 -1.10 -11.39 0.63
CA VAL A 35 -2.04 -10.34 0.27
C VAL A 35 -3.43 -10.92 0.03
N ARG A 36 -4.44 -10.37 0.71
CA ARG A 36 -5.86 -10.69 0.55
C ARG A 36 -6.60 -9.61 -0.23
N ALA A 37 -6.20 -8.36 -0.03
CA ALA A 37 -6.70 -7.21 -0.76
C ALA A 37 -5.55 -6.26 -1.10
N SER A 38 -5.53 -5.74 -2.32
CA SER A 38 -4.52 -4.82 -2.80
C SER A 38 -5.17 -3.49 -3.20
N GLY A 39 -4.78 -2.41 -2.55
CA GLY A 39 -5.32 -1.06 -2.77
C GLY A 39 -4.70 -0.39 -3.99
N ILE A 40 -5.54 0.17 -4.85
CA ILE A 40 -5.11 0.94 -6.04
C ILE A 40 -5.29 2.43 -5.78
N ASN A 41 -4.22 3.19 -5.97
CA ASN A 41 -4.21 4.64 -5.78
C ASN A 41 -3.89 5.39 -7.09
N PRO A 42 -4.28 6.67 -7.20
CA PRO A 42 -3.86 7.51 -8.31
C PRO A 42 -2.35 7.58 -8.50
N SER A 43 -1.55 7.47 -7.43
CA SER A 43 -0.09 7.41 -7.48
C SER A 43 0.42 6.21 -8.28
N ASP A 44 -0.24 5.06 -8.21
CA ASP A 44 0.19 3.83 -8.87
C ASP A 44 0.10 3.93 -10.39
N TRP A 45 -1.08 4.36 -10.92
CA TRP A 45 -1.23 4.52 -12.37
C TRP A 45 -0.41 5.70 -12.91
N LYS A 46 -0.26 6.79 -12.13
CA LYS A 46 0.60 7.93 -12.50
C LYS A 46 2.07 7.52 -12.58
N ALA A 47 2.54 6.73 -11.63
CA ALA A 47 3.89 6.19 -11.65
C ALA A 47 4.13 5.30 -12.87
N ARG A 48 3.18 4.41 -13.19
CA ARG A 48 3.26 3.55 -14.39
C ARG A 48 3.16 4.36 -15.70
N ALA A 49 2.29 5.35 -15.76
CA ALA A 49 2.07 6.14 -16.98
C ALA A 49 3.18 7.14 -17.31
N GLY A 50 4.12 7.42 -16.39
CA GLY A 50 5.15 8.43 -16.62
C GLY A 50 4.67 9.87 -16.35
N TRP A 51 3.77 10.09 -15.39
CA TRP A 51 3.22 11.40 -15.07
C TRP A 51 4.29 12.40 -14.62
N LEU A 52 4.15 13.67 -15.04
CA LEU A 52 5.02 14.80 -14.71
C LEU A 52 6.51 14.60 -15.11
N GLY A 53 6.76 14.06 -16.28
CA GLY A 53 8.13 13.89 -16.81
C GLY A 53 8.93 12.78 -16.11
N ARG A 54 8.28 11.91 -15.33
CA ARG A 54 8.90 10.72 -14.72
C ARG A 54 8.87 9.53 -15.68
N ASP A 55 9.37 9.71 -16.88
CA ASP A 55 9.29 8.71 -17.96
C ASP A 55 10.29 7.56 -17.78
N LYS A 56 11.32 7.76 -16.96
CA LYS A 56 12.31 6.72 -16.67
C LYS A 56 11.82 5.76 -15.59
N MET A 57 12.09 4.46 -15.78
CA MET A 57 11.91 3.46 -14.74
C MET A 57 12.93 3.67 -13.63
N ALA A 58 12.49 3.56 -12.36
CA ALA A 58 13.39 3.56 -11.21
C ALA A 58 14.04 2.18 -11.00
N PHE A 59 13.38 1.12 -11.47
CA PHE A 59 13.83 -0.27 -11.39
C PHE A 59 13.55 -0.97 -12.73
N PRO A 60 14.29 -2.04 -13.08
CA PRO A 60 14.06 -2.78 -14.32
C PRO A 60 12.65 -3.37 -14.44
N LEU A 61 12.03 -3.68 -13.30
CA LEU A 61 10.68 -4.20 -13.17
C LEU A 61 10.03 -3.59 -11.94
N VAL A 62 8.71 -3.31 -12.00
CA VAL A 62 7.92 -2.82 -10.87
C VAL A 62 6.62 -3.60 -10.75
N ILE A 63 6.39 -4.21 -9.58
CA ILE A 63 5.08 -4.65 -9.11
C ILE A 63 4.45 -3.43 -8.42
N PRO A 64 3.33 -2.88 -8.93
CA PRO A 64 2.74 -1.67 -8.37
C PRO A 64 1.99 -1.92 -7.06
N HIS A 65 1.25 -0.92 -6.63
CA HIS A 65 0.39 -0.77 -5.47
C HIS A 65 1.13 -0.56 -4.15
N GLN A 66 0.78 0.58 -3.54
CA GLN A 66 1.36 1.03 -2.28
C GLN A 66 0.69 0.40 -1.07
N ASP A 67 -0.59 0.07 -1.17
CA ASP A 67 -1.45 -0.31 -0.07
C ASP A 67 -1.98 -1.72 -0.23
N GLY A 68 -2.32 -2.35 0.87
CA GLY A 68 -3.00 -3.63 0.89
C GLY A 68 -3.26 -4.12 2.30
N ALA A 69 -3.89 -5.28 2.38
CA ALA A 69 -4.14 -6.00 3.62
C ALA A 69 -4.02 -7.50 3.40
N GLY A 70 -3.72 -8.22 4.47
CA GLY A 70 -3.52 -9.66 4.39
C GLY A 70 -3.12 -10.27 5.72
N GLU A 71 -2.37 -11.35 5.67
CA GLU A 71 -1.92 -12.11 6.83
C GLU A 71 -0.41 -12.28 6.79
N VAL A 72 0.26 -12.11 7.93
CA VAL A 72 1.69 -12.40 8.07
C VAL A 72 1.89 -13.91 8.01
N VAL A 73 2.71 -14.39 7.07
CA VAL A 73 2.96 -15.83 6.87
C VAL A 73 4.39 -16.26 7.17
N ALA A 74 5.33 -15.31 7.17
CA ALA A 74 6.70 -15.54 7.56
C ALA A 74 7.36 -14.24 8.02
N VAL A 75 8.50 -14.36 8.70
CA VAL A 75 9.28 -13.23 9.21
C VAL A 75 10.75 -13.41 8.90
N GLY A 76 11.47 -12.30 8.73
CA GLY A 76 12.91 -12.33 8.44
C GLY A 76 13.81 -12.27 9.68
N SER A 77 13.22 -12.16 10.88
CA SER A 77 13.95 -12.08 12.16
C SER A 77 13.18 -12.77 13.28
N PRO A 78 13.86 -13.50 14.21
CA PRO A 78 13.19 -14.25 15.28
C PRO A 78 12.33 -13.41 16.21
N GLU A 79 12.71 -12.16 16.49
CA GLU A 79 11.95 -11.23 17.34
C GLU A 79 10.56 -10.86 16.78
N LEU A 80 10.31 -11.18 15.53
CA LEU A 80 9.03 -10.92 14.84
C LEU A 80 8.13 -12.16 14.75
N GLU A 81 8.55 -13.33 15.25
CA GLU A 81 7.81 -14.60 15.13
C GLU A 81 6.40 -14.55 15.72
N SER A 82 6.19 -13.76 16.78
CA SER A 82 4.87 -13.57 17.39
C SER A 82 3.85 -12.92 16.45
N ARG A 83 4.30 -12.34 15.36
CA ARG A 83 3.43 -11.72 14.36
C ARG A 83 2.90 -12.67 13.28
N ILE A 84 3.40 -13.91 13.22
CA ILE A 84 2.92 -14.91 12.26
C ILE A 84 1.45 -15.23 12.54
N GLY A 85 0.63 -15.19 11.50
CA GLY A 85 -0.83 -15.34 11.56
C GLY A 85 -1.58 -14.03 11.83
N GLU A 86 -0.90 -12.92 12.12
CA GLU A 86 -1.53 -11.64 12.37
C GLU A 86 -2.25 -11.13 11.11
N ARG A 87 -3.48 -10.64 11.28
CA ARG A 87 -4.20 -9.87 10.27
C ARG A 87 -3.62 -8.46 10.23
N VAL A 88 -3.28 -8.00 9.03
CA VAL A 88 -2.55 -6.73 8.86
C VAL A 88 -3.05 -5.93 7.68
N TRP A 89 -2.83 -4.61 7.74
CA TRP A 89 -2.79 -3.72 6.58
C TRP A 89 -1.38 -3.15 6.43
N PHE A 90 -1.03 -2.72 5.21
CA PHE A 90 0.29 -2.19 4.92
C PHE A 90 0.22 -0.98 3.99
N TYR A 91 1.28 -0.18 4.02
CA TYR A 91 1.39 1.06 3.25
C TYR A 91 2.80 1.25 2.67
N GLU A 92 2.90 2.10 1.64
CA GLU A 92 4.16 2.44 0.97
C GLU A 92 4.94 1.22 0.45
N ALA A 93 4.25 0.13 0.07
CA ALA A 93 4.89 -1.11 -0.33
C ALA A 93 5.82 -0.94 -1.54
N ALA A 94 5.47 -0.10 -2.51
CA ALA A 94 6.30 0.18 -3.70
C ALA A 94 7.09 1.50 -3.61
N LEU A 95 7.13 2.17 -2.44
CA LEU A 95 7.88 3.42 -2.29
C LEU A 95 9.39 3.14 -2.17
N GLY A 96 10.15 3.57 -3.18
CA GLY A 96 11.60 3.34 -3.24
C GLY A 96 12.01 1.87 -3.41
N ARG A 97 11.06 0.99 -3.79
CA ARG A 97 11.25 -0.45 -3.99
C ARG A 97 10.53 -0.94 -5.23
N PRO A 98 11.01 -2.04 -5.87
CA PRO A 98 10.38 -2.56 -7.08
C PRO A 98 9.12 -3.39 -6.82
N PHE A 99 8.88 -3.88 -5.59
CA PHE A 99 7.86 -4.90 -5.30
C PHE A 99 6.79 -4.36 -4.36
N GLY A 100 5.64 -4.01 -4.91
CA GLY A 100 4.45 -3.56 -4.19
C GLY A 100 3.40 -4.66 -4.01
N GLY A 101 2.18 -4.23 -3.60
CA GLY A 101 1.09 -5.12 -3.21
C GLY A 101 0.29 -5.78 -4.35
N ALA A 102 0.62 -5.54 -5.63
CA ALA A 102 -0.08 -6.18 -6.75
C ALA A 102 0.43 -7.61 -7.01
N ALA A 103 0.55 -8.42 -5.97
CA ALA A 103 1.00 -9.80 -5.99
C ALA A 103 0.35 -10.60 -4.84
N GLU A 104 0.45 -11.93 -4.89
CA GLU A 104 -0.06 -12.80 -3.81
C GLU A 104 0.73 -12.64 -2.50
N TYR A 105 2.01 -12.26 -2.58
CA TYR A 105 2.88 -12.03 -1.43
C TYR A 105 3.70 -10.76 -1.60
N VAL A 106 3.97 -10.09 -0.47
CA VAL A 106 4.88 -8.95 -0.41
C VAL A 106 5.73 -9.01 0.86
N ALA A 107 7.04 -8.78 0.73
CA ALA A 107 7.95 -8.67 1.86
C ALA A 107 8.15 -7.18 2.19
N LEU A 108 7.91 -6.79 3.45
CA LEU A 108 7.87 -5.39 3.89
C LEU A 108 8.57 -5.21 5.23
N PRO A 109 9.27 -4.08 5.46
CA PRO A 109 9.71 -3.71 6.80
C PRO A 109 8.55 -3.73 7.80
N ALA A 110 8.77 -4.30 8.97
CA ALA A 110 7.73 -4.48 10.00
C ALA A 110 7.01 -3.17 10.36
N ARG A 111 7.70 -2.00 10.29
CA ARG A 111 7.09 -0.68 10.54
C ARG A 111 6.00 -0.28 9.54
N GLN A 112 6.01 -0.85 8.33
CA GLN A 112 5.02 -0.58 7.28
C GLN A 112 3.82 -1.53 7.33
N VAL A 113 3.80 -2.45 8.29
CA VAL A 113 2.78 -3.49 8.44
C VAL A 113 2.13 -3.32 9.81
N GLN A 114 0.85 -2.94 9.83
CA GLN A 114 0.10 -2.59 11.03
C GLN A 114 -1.01 -3.62 11.29
N PRO A 115 -1.35 -3.92 12.56
CA PRO A 115 -2.45 -4.79 12.89
C PRO A 115 -3.78 -4.32 12.28
N LEU A 116 -4.57 -5.27 11.77
CA LEU A 116 -5.93 -5.05 11.27
C LEU A 116 -6.92 -5.71 12.23
N PRO A 117 -7.81 -4.95 12.90
CA PRO A 117 -8.81 -5.53 13.79
C PRO A 117 -9.68 -6.57 13.10
N ASP A 118 -10.14 -7.60 13.85
CA ASP A 118 -10.98 -8.68 13.31
C ASP A 118 -12.33 -8.18 12.75
N SER A 119 -12.82 -7.06 13.28
CA SER A 119 -14.07 -6.42 12.84
C SER A 119 -13.92 -5.69 11.49
N VAL A 120 -12.70 -5.51 10.97
CA VAL A 120 -12.41 -4.82 9.71
C VAL A 120 -12.06 -5.84 8.63
N SER A 121 -12.70 -5.75 7.48
CA SER A 121 -12.41 -6.63 6.34
C SER A 121 -11.04 -6.33 5.72
N PHE A 122 -10.49 -7.28 4.96
CA PHE A 122 -9.23 -7.03 4.24
C PHE A 122 -9.40 -5.98 3.14
N GLU A 123 -10.56 -5.90 2.52
CA GLU A 123 -10.91 -4.89 1.53
C GLU A 123 -10.88 -3.49 2.14
N GLU A 124 -11.45 -3.30 3.32
CA GLU A 124 -11.36 -2.04 4.08
C GLU A 124 -9.93 -1.74 4.49
N GLY A 125 -9.20 -2.75 5.01
CA GLY A 125 -7.77 -2.65 5.34
C GLY A 125 -6.92 -2.21 4.15
N GLY A 126 -7.18 -2.75 2.97
CA GLY A 126 -6.50 -2.38 1.72
C GLY A 126 -6.74 -0.95 1.26
N CYS A 127 -7.74 -0.26 1.82
CA CYS A 127 -8.07 1.13 1.52
C CYS A 127 -7.52 2.14 2.57
N LEU A 128 -6.79 1.70 3.59
CA LEU A 128 -6.32 2.58 4.67
C LEU A 128 -5.05 3.37 4.30
N GLY A 129 -4.09 2.77 3.62
CA GLY A 129 -2.76 3.33 3.42
C GLY A 129 -2.74 4.76 2.89
N VAL A 130 -2.55 4.95 1.61
CA VAL A 130 -2.43 6.29 1.00
C VAL A 130 -3.60 7.21 1.33
N PRO A 131 -4.89 6.82 1.20
CA PRO A 131 -5.97 7.78 1.40
C PRO A 131 -6.18 8.17 2.85
N ALA A 132 -6.17 7.23 3.81
CA ALA A 132 -6.41 7.57 5.21
C ALA A 132 -5.21 8.30 5.85
N MET A 133 -3.98 7.85 5.57
CA MET A 133 -2.77 8.53 6.05
C MET A 133 -2.66 9.95 5.49
N THR A 134 -3.00 10.16 4.21
CA THR A 134 -3.05 11.50 3.60
C THR A 134 -4.09 12.37 4.30
N ALA A 135 -5.29 11.85 4.52
CA ALA A 135 -6.36 12.57 5.21
C ALA A 135 -5.96 12.95 6.64
N HIS A 136 -5.40 11.99 7.39
CA HIS A 136 -4.90 12.23 8.76
C HIS A 136 -3.85 13.36 8.76
N ARG A 137 -2.87 13.29 7.86
CA ARG A 137 -1.85 14.33 7.73
C ARG A 137 -2.46 15.69 7.42
N CYS A 138 -3.44 15.76 6.50
CA CYS A 138 -4.09 17.01 6.12
C CYS A 138 -4.90 17.61 7.26
N VAL A 139 -5.58 16.80 8.06
CA VAL A 139 -6.43 17.30 9.17
C VAL A 139 -5.58 17.76 10.36
N PHE A 140 -4.51 17.03 10.69
CA PHE A 140 -3.78 17.22 11.95
C PHE A 140 -2.36 17.81 11.79
N ALA A 141 -1.94 18.22 10.58
CA ALA A 141 -0.60 18.77 10.36
C ALA A 141 -0.28 19.98 11.24
N ASP A 142 -1.28 20.81 11.50
CA ASP A 142 -1.16 22.05 12.29
C ASP A 142 -1.74 21.89 13.71
N GLY A 143 -1.87 20.67 14.19
CA GLY A 143 -2.34 20.33 15.53
C GLY A 143 -3.83 19.94 15.59
N PRO A 144 -4.40 19.82 16.81
CA PRO A 144 -5.76 19.34 17.01
C PRO A 144 -6.82 20.28 16.45
N VAL A 145 -7.92 19.71 15.95
CA VAL A 145 -9.04 20.45 15.33
C VAL A 145 -10.29 20.49 16.22
N ALA A 146 -10.24 19.93 17.42
CA ALA A 146 -11.37 19.94 18.36
C ALA A 146 -11.91 21.36 18.59
N GLY A 147 -13.22 21.53 18.43
CA GLY A 147 -13.90 22.82 18.54
C GLY A 147 -13.70 23.78 17.36
N LYS A 148 -13.00 23.37 16.31
CA LYS A 148 -12.82 24.18 15.10
C LYS A 148 -13.84 23.80 14.02
N VAL A 149 -14.12 24.75 13.12
CA VAL A 149 -14.87 24.49 11.89
C VAL A 149 -13.87 24.09 10.81
N VAL A 150 -14.02 22.89 10.25
CA VAL A 150 -13.14 22.35 9.21
C VAL A 150 -13.91 22.24 7.92
N LEU A 151 -13.45 22.92 6.85
CA LEU A 151 -13.99 22.78 5.50
C LEU A 151 -13.21 21.72 4.75
N VAL A 152 -13.90 20.67 4.30
CA VAL A 152 -13.31 19.60 3.46
C VAL A 152 -13.84 19.72 2.05
N THR A 153 -12.97 20.10 1.09
CA THR A 153 -13.30 20.05 -0.34
C THR A 153 -13.08 18.64 -0.88
N GLY A 154 -13.91 18.20 -1.83
CA GLY A 154 -13.82 16.85 -2.38
C GLY A 154 -14.21 15.74 -1.37
N GLY A 155 -15.13 16.04 -0.45
CA GLY A 155 -15.56 15.11 0.61
C GLY A 155 -16.12 13.76 0.14
N ALA A 156 -16.57 13.64 -1.11
CA ALA A 156 -17.01 12.39 -1.70
C ALA A 156 -15.86 11.48 -2.19
N GLY A 157 -14.63 12.02 -2.32
CA GLY A 157 -13.44 11.25 -2.70
C GLY A 157 -12.87 10.44 -1.52
N ALA A 158 -11.98 9.49 -1.81
CA ALA A 158 -11.41 8.60 -0.78
C ALA A 158 -10.73 9.40 0.36
N VAL A 159 -9.84 10.33 0.03
CA VAL A 159 -9.15 11.18 1.03
C VAL A 159 -10.13 12.08 1.77
N GLY A 160 -11.06 12.74 1.05
CA GLY A 160 -12.03 13.66 1.65
C GLY A 160 -12.97 12.95 2.63
N ARG A 161 -13.42 11.73 2.31
CA ARG A 161 -14.25 10.93 3.21
C ARG A 161 -13.54 10.62 4.53
N TYR A 162 -12.27 10.22 4.50
CA TYR A 162 -11.47 10.02 5.71
C TYR A 162 -11.24 11.33 6.47
N ALA A 163 -10.97 12.43 5.75
CA ALA A 163 -10.78 13.74 6.39
C ALA A 163 -12.02 14.20 7.16
N ILE A 164 -13.24 13.96 6.64
CA ILE A 164 -14.50 14.24 7.35
C ILE A 164 -14.62 13.40 8.63
N GLN A 165 -14.23 12.11 8.56
CA GLN A 165 -14.31 11.22 9.73
C GLN A 165 -13.30 11.58 10.81
N PHE A 166 -12.13 12.08 10.43
CA PHE A 166 -11.10 12.51 11.39
C PHE A 166 -11.39 13.87 12.02
N ALA A 167 -12.09 14.75 11.32
CA ALA A 167 -12.45 16.09 11.81
C ALA A 167 -13.67 16.08 12.73
#